data_f64eee60659d064c987e0a1ac7663989
#
_entry.id   f64eee60659d064c987e0a1ac7663989
#
_cell.length_a   1.000
_cell.length_b   1.000
_cell.length_c   1.000
_cell.angle_alpha   90.00
_cell.angle_beta   90.00
_cell.angle_gamma   90.00
#
_symmetry.space_group_name_H-M   'P 1'
#
loop_
_entity.id
_entity.type
_entity.pdbx_description
1 polymer ?
#
loop_
_entity_poly.entity_id
_entity_poly.type
_entity_poly.pdbx_seq_one_letter_code
_entity_poly.pdbx_strand_id
1 'polypeptide(L)'
;MEKIVLYNTLTRRKETFEPINPEHMGMYVCGPTVYGDPHLGHARPAVTFDLLFRYLQSLGYKVRYVRNITDVGHLEQDADDGEDKIAKKARLEQLEPMEIAHYYTERYHDAMRELGVKSPSIEPHASGHIIEQIEMVKRILDAGYAYESNGSIYFDVEKYNKDFHYGRLSGRNLDDIVTNTRELDGQSDKHHSFDFALWKKAAPEHIMRWPSPWSDGFPGWHMECSAMSTKYLGEQFDIHGGGMDLMFPHHECEIAQSTAALGKDSARYWVHNNMITINGQKMGKSLGNFITLEQLFTGNHPILEQAYTPMTIRFFVLQAHYRSTLDFSNEALQAAEKGLDRLMKGIETLAKLKPADKSTADVTELERRCKEAMADDINSPMVISALFDWVRIINQAAEGQQSFTAEDLDTLKAIVNRYVFDILGLRNEKAADAGGKDMVSPLVDMLLNMRMEAKANKDWATSDKIRDNLTAIGIRVKDRKDGFDWEIE
;
A
#
# COMPACT_ATOMS: atom_id res chain seq x y z
N MET A 1 -27.64 2.36 5.00
CA MET A 1 -26.27 2.35 4.45
C MET A 1 -26.31 1.87 3.01
N GLU A 2 -25.39 2.32 2.20
CA GLU A 2 -25.27 1.90 0.80
C GLU A 2 -24.92 0.42 0.71
N LYS A 3 -25.51 -0.29 -0.25
CA LYS A 3 -25.21 -1.69 -0.48
C LYS A 3 -23.91 -1.79 -1.28
N ILE A 4 -22.84 -2.26 -0.64
CA ILE A 4 -21.54 -2.50 -1.24
C ILE A 4 -21.46 -3.98 -1.64
N VAL A 5 -20.83 -4.25 -2.76
CA VAL A 5 -20.50 -5.59 -3.21
C VAL A 5 -18.99 -5.72 -3.28
N LEU A 6 -18.42 -6.81 -2.75
CA LEU A 6 -17.01 -7.15 -2.84
C LEU A 6 -16.84 -8.55 -3.42
N TYR A 7 -15.82 -8.74 -4.24
CA TYR A 7 -15.47 -10.08 -4.70
C TYR A 7 -14.70 -10.81 -3.59
N ASN A 8 -15.31 -11.89 -3.12
CA ASN A 8 -14.70 -12.75 -2.11
C ASN A 8 -13.95 -13.91 -2.81
N THR A 9 -12.62 -13.95 -2.68
CA THR A 9 -11.80 -14.99 -3.32
C THR A 9 -12.12 -16.37 -2.80
N LEU A 10 -12.52 -16.51 -1.52
CA LEU A 10 -12.85 -17.78 -0.91
C LEU A 10 -14.08 -18.43 -1.57
N THR A 11 -15.10 -17.64 -1.86
CA THR A 11 -16.34 -18.12 -2.50
C THR A 11 -16.33 -17.94 -4.01
N ARG A 12 -15.36 -17.17 -4.55
CA ARG A 12 -15.23 -16.82 -5.98
C ARG A 12 -16.46 -16.10 -6.54
N ARG A 13 -17.12 -15.30 -5.71
CA ARG A 13 -18.34 -14.55 -6.07
C ARG A 13 -18.26 -13.11 -5.57
N LYS A 14 -18.98 -12.25 -6.23
CA LYS A 14 -19.33 -10.94 -5.70
C LYS A 14 -20.42 -11.13 -4.64
N GLU A 15 -20.18 -10.65 -3.44
CA GLU A 15 -21.08 -10.78 -2.29
C GLU A 15 -21.41 -9.40 -1.75
N THR A 16 -22.64 -9.24 -1.26
CA THR A 16 -22.99 -8.05 -0.50
C THR A 16 -22.14 -8.00 0.76
N PHE A 17 -21.42 -6.89 0.93
CA PHE A 17 -20.60 -6.68 2.11
C PHE A 17 -21.48 -6.40 3.33
N GLU A 18 -21.38 -7.23 4.33
CA GLU A 18 -22.06 -7.11 5.61
C GLU A 18 -21.02 -7.23 6.72
N PRO A 19 -20.66 -6.13 7.40
CA PRO A 19 -19.67 -6.18 8.47
C PRO A 19 -20.18 -7.00 9.65
N ILE A 20 -19.26 -7.69 10.32
CA ILE A 20 -19.52 -8.46 11.54
C ILE A 20 -20.00 -7.52 12.65
N ASN A 21 -19.34 -6.37 12.76
CA ASN A 21 -19.74 -5.28 13.63
C ASN A 21 -19.79 -3.97 12.84
N PRO A 22 -20.99 -3.40 12.59
CA PRO A 22 -21.14 -2.15 11.84
C PRO A 22 -20.42 -0.94 12.48
N GLU A 23 -20.22 -0.94 13.80
CA GLU A 23 -19.56 0.14 14.50
C GLU A 23 -18.03 0.05 14.45
N HIS A 24 -17.48 -1.17 14.37
CA HIS A 24 -16.04 -1.41 14.39
C HIS A 24 -15.68 -2.55 13.44
N MET A 25 -15.30 -2.18 12.26
CA MET A 25 -14.95 -3.10 11.19
C MET A 25 -13.46 -3.45 11.21
N GLY A 26 -13.12 -4.71 11.07
CA GLY A 26 -11.74 -5.21 11.04
C GLY A 26 -11.25 -5.45 9.61
N MET A 27 -10.10 -4.87 9.26
CA MET A 27 -9.39 -5.13 8.01
C MET A 27 -7.93 -5.45 8.30
N TYR A 28 -7.46 -6.62 7.89
CA TYR A 28 -6.06 -7.03 7.94
C TYR A 28 -5.50 -7.14 6.52
N VAL A 29 -4.31 -6.61 6.30
CA VAL A 29 -3.59 -6.72 5.02
C VAL A 29 -2.16 -7.15 5.30
N CYS A 30 -1.70 -8.21 4.61
CA CYS A 30 -0.31 -8.63 4.72
C CYS A 30 0.63 -7.51 4.26
N GLY A 31 1.58 -7.19 5.11
CA GLY A 31 2.57 -6.15 4.90
C GLY A 31 3.86 -6.64 4.26
N PRO A 32 4.87 -5.79 4.13
CA PRO A 32 6.13 -6.13 3.49
C PRO A 32 7.05 -6.94 4.39
N THR A 33 7.91 -7.76 3.77
CA THR A 33 9.13 -8.24 4.41
C THR A 33 10.24 -7.20 4.20
N VAL A 34 10.79 -6.68 5.28
CA VAL A 34 11.66 -5.49 5.28
C VAL A 34 13.15 -5.84 5.14
N TYR A 35 13.53 -6.38 3.98
CA TYR A 35 14.92 -6.71 3.65
C TYR A 35 15.45 -5.98 2.41
N GLY A 36 14.67 -5.09 1.81
CA GLY A 36 15.02 -4.36 0.61
C GLY A 36 14.05 -3.23 0.31
N ASP A 37 14.44 -2.37 -0.63
CA ASP A 37 13.64 -1.22 -1.03
C ASP A 37 12.25 -1.61 -1.53
N PRO A 38 11.23 -0.81 -1.21
CA PRO A 38 9.90 -1.01 -1.75
C PRO A 38 9.90 -0.86 -3.27
N HIS A 39 9.15 -1.71 -3.93
CA HIS A 39 9.09 -1.78 -5.39
C HIS A 39 7.65 -1.69 -5.89
N LEU A 40 7.48 -1.65 -7.20
CA LEU A 40 6.16 -1.52 -7.85
C LEU A 40 5.15 -2.59 -7.40
N GLY A 41 5.62 -3.82 -7.09
CA GLY A 41 4.79 -4.87 -6.52
C GLY A 41 4.20 -4.55 -5.14
N HIS A 42 4.87 -3.70 -4.34
CA HIS A 42 4.32 -3.21 -3.07
C HIS A 42 3.32 -2.05 -3.27
N ALA A 43 3.50 -1.23 -4.32
CA ALA A 43 2.57 -0.14 -4.61
C ALA A 43 1.17 -0.64 -4.95
N ARG A 44 1.06 -1.77 -5.66
CA ARG A 44 -0.23 -2.32 -6.10
C ARG A 44 -1.17 -2.64 -4.94
N PRO A 45 -0.81 -3.52 -3.98
CA PRO A 45 -1.64 -3.79 -2.81
C PRO A 45 -1.82 -2.55 -1.94
N ALA A 46 -0.77 -1.74 -1.72
CA ALA A 46 -0.86 -0.55 -0.90
C ALA A 46 -1.93 0.44 -1.41
N VAL A 47 -1.93 0.77 -2.70
CA VAL A 47 -2.93 1.66 -3.30
C VAL A 47 -4.32 1.01 -3.34
N THR A 48 -4.40 -0.30 -3.62
CA THR A 48 -5.69 -1.03 -3.65
C THR A 48 -6.38 -1.01 -2.30
N PHE A 49 -5.65 -1.36 -1.23
CA PHE A 49 -6.25 -1.42 0.11
C PHE A 49 -6.41 -0.03 0.75
N ASP A 50 -5.61 0.95 0.35
CA ASP A 50 -5.85 2.36 0.69
C ASP A 50 -7.15 2.87 0.04
N LEU A 51 -7.42 2.53 -1.22
CA LEU A 51 -8.68 2.84 -1.89
C LEU A 51 -9.88 2.24 -1.14
N LEU A 52 -9.81 0.95 -0.80
CA LEU A 52 -10.87 0.26 -0.03
C LEU A 52 -11.05 0.91 1.34
N PHE A 53 -9.96 1.17 2.06
CA PHE A 53 -9.99 1.81 3.37
C PHE A 53 -10.63 3.20 3.33
N ARG A 54 -10.22 4.05 2.37
CA ARG A 54 -10.78 5.39 2.17
C ARG A 54 -12.27 5.33 1.81
N TYR A 55 -12.65 4.41 0.94
CA TYR A 55 -14.04 4.25 0.54
C TYR A 55 -14.91 3.85 1.73
N LEU A 56 -14.52 2.84 2.49
CA LEU A 56 -15.25 2.41 3.68
C LEU A 56 -15.37 3.54 4.73
N GLN A 57 -14.30 4.31 4.95
CA GLN A 57 -14.34 5.50 5.81
C GLN A 57 -15.32 6.57 5.28
N SER A 58 -15.36 6.79 3.96
CA SER A 58 -16.26 7.76 3.33
C SER A 58 -17.76 7.41 3.48
N LEU A 59 -18.05 6.14 3.76
CA LEU A 59 -19.39 5.62 4.05
C LEU A 59 -19.74 5.65 5.55
N GLY A 60 -18.81 6.14 6.38
CA GLY A 60 -19.01 6.28 7.82
C GLY A 60 -18.59 5.09 8.67
N TYR A 61 -17.99 4.03 8.06
CA TYR A 61 -17.46 2.90 8.84
C TYR A 61 -16.24 3.31 9.66
N LYS A 62 -16.16 2.86 10.90
CA LYS A 62 -14.95 2.92 11.73
C LYS A 62 -14.12 1.68 11.46
N VAL A 63 -13.15 1.80 10.57
CA VAL A 63 -12.30 0.68 10.15
C VAL A 63 -11.05 0.63 11.02
N ARG A 64 -10.84 -0.49 11.73
CA ARG A 64 -9.55 -0.83 12.32
C ARG A 64 -8.72 -1.55 11.27
N TYR A 65 -7.83 -0.81 10.66
CA TYR A 65 -6.92 -1.33 9.64
C TYR A 65 -5.61 -1.78 10.29
N VAL A 66 -5.26 -3.04 10.15
CA VAL A 66 -4.01 -3.65 10.62
C VAL A 66 -3.20 -4.09 9.41
N ARG A 67 -1.93 -3.71 9.37
CA ARG A 67 -0.96 -4.16 8.38
C ARG A 67 0.34 -4.47 9.10
N ASN A 68 0.86 -5.68 8.97
CA ASN A 68 2.08 -6.08 9.67
C ASN A 68 3.35 -5.62 8.96
N ILE A 69 4.45 -5.68 9.70
CA ILE A 69 5.82 -5.67 9.20
C ILE A 69 6.42 -7.05 9.49
N THR A 70 6.84 -7.75 8.43
CA THR A 70 7.58 -9.02 8.55
C THR A 70 9.06 -8.72 8.71
N ASP A 71 9.53 -8.79 9.93
CA ASP A 71 10.92 -8.51 10.32
C ASP A 71 11.68 -9.75 10.83
N VAL A 72 11.09 -10.95 10.70
CA VAL A 72 11.68 -12.26 11.07
C VAL A 72 10.96 -13.40 10.37
N GLY A 73 11.62 -14.54 10.24
CA GLY A 73 10.99 -15.81 9.90
C GLY A 73 10.64 -16.02 8.42
N HIS A 74 10.99 -15.09 7.55
CA HIS A 74 10.76 -15.24 6.11
C HIS A 74 12.04 -15.74 5.42
N LEU A 75 12.09 -17.05 5.19
CA LEU A 75 13.23 -17.71 4.60
C LEU A 75 13.31 -17.54 3.07
N GLU A 76 14.49 -17.84 2.51
CA GLU A 76 14.70 -17.79 1.06
C GLU A 76 13.76 -18.74 0.31
N GLN A 77 13.38 -18.36 -0.92
CA GLN A 77 12.50 -19.11 -1.82
C GLN A 77 11.10 -19.39 -1.26
N ASP A 78 10.67 -18.66 -0.20
CA ASP A 78 9.41 -18.85 0.51
C ASP A 78 9.23 -20.32 1.01
N ALA A 79 10.37 -20.95 1.36
CA ALA A 79 10.48 -22.32 1.86
C ALA A 79 10.62 -22.35 3.39
N ASP A 80 10.53 -23.56 3.96
CA ASP A 80 10.76 -23.74 5.40
C ASP A 80 12.24 -23.97 5.75
N ASP A 81 13.12 -23.99 4.78
CA ASP A 81 14.57 -24.18 4.91
C ASP A 81 15.31 -23.11 4.12
N GLY A 82 16.49 -22.75 4.61
CA GLY A 82 17.32 -21.69 4.03
C GLY A 82 17.62 -20.59 5.03
N GLU A 83 18.36 -19.59 4.59
CA GLU A 83 18.72 -18.44 5.41
C GLU A 83 17.52 -17.44 5.46
N ASP A 84 17.26 -16.85 6.61
CA ASP A 84 16.32 -15.73 6.73
C ASP A 84 16.75 -14.57 5.84
N LYS A 85 15.82 -13.99 5.08
CA LYS A 85 16.09 -12.92 4.10
C LYS A 85 16.74 -11.69 4.73
N ILE A 86 16.32 -11.33 5.95
CA ILE A 86 16.86 -10.19 6.70
C ILE A 86 18.24 -10.51 7.26
N ALA A 87 18.41 -11.70 7.85
CA ALA A 87 19.69 -12.16 8.37
C ALA A 87 20.75 -12.27 7.26
N LYS A 88 20.39 -12.79 6.10
CA LYS A 88 21.26 -12.82 4.92
C LYS A 88 21.68 -11.43 4.48
N LYS A 89 20.76 -10.50 4.39
CA LYS A 89 21.03 -9.11 4.02
C LYS A 89 21.98 -8.46 5.05
N ALA A 90 21.70 -8.63 6.34
CA ALA A 90 22.52 -8.11 7.43
C ALA A 90 23.96 -8.64 7.37
N ARG A 91 24.13 -9.95 7.15
CA ARG A 91 25.44 -10.57 6.99
C ARG A 91 26.22 -10.01 5.78
N LEU A 92 25.55 -9.80 4.65
CA LEU A 92 26.16 -9.24 3.45
C LEU A 92 26.59 -7.77 3.64
N GLU A 93 25.86 -7.01 4.43
CA GLU A 93 26.12 -5.58 4.71
C GLU A 93 26.91 -5.35 6.01
N GLN A 94 27.26 -6.42 6.75
CA GLN A 94 27.95 -6.39 8.04
C GLN A 94 27.20 -5.56 9.11
N LEU A 95 25.87 -5.71 9.15
CA LEU A 95 24.94 -5.05 10.07
C LEU A 95 24.20 -6.09 10.92
N GLU A 96 23.54 -5.64 11.98
CA GLU A 96 22.59 -6.46 12.73
C GLU A 96 21.25 -6.60 11.96
N PRO A 97 20.56 -7.75 12.06
CA PRO A 97 19.28 -7.94 11.38
C PRO A 97 18.25 -6.85 11.70
N MET A 98 18.18 -6.36 12.93
CA MET A 98 17.25 -5.31 13.32
C MET A 98 17.59 -3.93 12.75
N GLU A 99 18.88 -3.66 12.44
CA GLU A 99 19.26 -2.45 11.69
C GLU A 99 18.71 -2.49 10.27
N ILE A 100 18.82 -3.64 9.61
CA ILE A 100 18.23 -3.88 8.26
C ILE A 100 16.71 -3.70 8.30
N ALA A 101 16.05 -4.36 9.25
CA ALA A 101 14.59 -4.30 9.37
C ALA A 101 14.12 -2.86 9.62
N HIS A 102 14.79 -2.13 10.51
CA HIS A 102 14.46 -0.72 10.79
C HIS A 102 14.67 0.16 9.56
N TYR A 103 15.83 0.08 8.92
CA TYR A 103 16.16 0.89 7.74
C TYR A 103 15.16 0.72 6.61
N TYR A 104 14.82 -0.52 6.23
CA TYR A 104 13.88 -0.76 5.14
C TYR A 104 12.41 -0.53 5.53
N THR A 105 12.07 -0.61 6.82
CA THR A 105 10.76 -0.17 7.31
C THR A 105 10.56 1.32 7.08
N GLU A 106 11.53 2.16 7.45
CA GLU A 106 11.45 3.61 7.23
C GLU A 106 11.35 3.94 5.72
N ARG A 107 12.17 3.31 4.88
CA ARG A 107 12.10 3.48 3.43
C ARG A 107 10.76 3.05 2.83
N TYR A 108 10.15 2.00 3.39
CA TYR A 108 8.79 1.60 3.01
C TYR A 108 7.77 2.66 3.42
N HIS A 109 7.85 3.18 4.62
CA HIS A 109 6.95 4.24 5.09
C HIS A 109 7.08 5.52 4.25
N ASP A 110 8.30 5.93 3.91
CA ASP A 110 8.54 7.09 3.05
C ASP A 110 7.87 6.91 1.69
N ALA A 111 8.12 5.81 1.03
CA ALA A 111 7.52 5.52 -0.27
C ALA A 111 5.98 5.46 -0.20
N MET A 112 5.40 4.92 0.88
CA MET A 112 3.94 4.89 1.07
C MET A 112 3.38 6.30 1.31
N ARG A 113 4.09 7.17 2.05
CA ARG A 113 3.70 8.59 2.23
C ARG A 113 3.72 9.35 0.92
N GLU A 114 4.74 9.15 0.10
CA GLU A 114 4.83 9.75 -1.24
C GLU A 114 3.68 9.31 -2.14
N LEU A 115 3.34 8.02 -2.15
CA LEU A 115 2.17 7.48 -2.85
C LEU A 115 0.84 7.96 -2.27
N GLY A 116 0.82 8.71 -1.17
CA GLY A 116 -0.38 9.19 -0.50
C GLY A 116 -1.21 8.09 0.16
N VAL A 117 -0.60 6.94 0.47
CA VAL A 117 -1.24 5.84 1.19
C VAL A 117 -1.40 6.21 2.66
N LYS A 118 -2.61 6.05 3.19
CA LYS A 118 -2.89 6.28 4.62
C LYS A 118 -2.20 5.22 5.47
N SER A 119 -1.66 5.63 6.61
CA SER A 119 -1.12 4.69 7.59
C SER A 119 -2.22 3.77 8.13
N PRO A 120 -1.90 2.50 8.42
CA PRO A 120 -2.82 1.62 9.13
C PRO A 120 -3.10 2.13 10.55
N SER A 121 -4.18 1.67 11.17
CA SER A 121 -4.49 1.98 12.56
C SER A 121 -3.50 1.34 13.52
N ILE A 122 -3.01 0.14 13.17
CA ILE A 122 -2.04 -0.63 13.93
C ILE A 122 -1.08 -1.28 12.92
N GLU A 123 0.22 -1.18 13.17
CA GLU A 123 1.26 -1.78 12.34
C GLU A 123 2.18 -2.65 13.22
N PRO A 124 1.78 -3.92 13.49
CA PRO A 124 2.54 -4.81 14.35
C PRO A 124 3.74 -5.41 13.62
N HIS A 125 4.85 -5.58 14.34
CA HIS A 125 6.03 -6.30 13.89
C HIS A 125 5.96 -7.78 14.31
N ALA A 126 6.37 -8.70 13.45
CA ALA A 126 6.36 -10.14 13.73
C ALA A 126 7.25 -10.48 14.94
N SER A 127 8.45 -9.87 15.01
CA SER A 127 9.38 -10.04 16.16
C SER A 127 8.80 -9.55 17.50
N GLY A 128 7.90 -8.57 17.46
CA GLY A 128 7.21 -8.04 18.66
C GLY A 128 6.05 -8.91 19.15
N HIS A 129 5.70 -9.99 18.43
CA HIS A 129 4.52 -10.82 18.68
C HIS A 129 4.84 -12.31 18.85
N ILE A 130 6.06 -12.62 19.28
CA ILE A 130 6.53 -14.00 19.47
C ILE A 130 5.67 -14.76 20.48
N ILE A 131 5.21 -14.11 21.55
CA ILE A 131 4.38 -14.75 22.59
C ILE A 131 3.04 -15.19 21.98
N GLU A 132 2.39 -14.34 21.21
CA GLU A 132 1.11 -14.65 20.57
C GLU A 132 1.25 -15.77 19.54
N GLN A 133 2.36 -15.80 18.82
CA GLN A 133 2.65 -16.84 17.84
C GLN A 133 2.88 -18.18 18.55
N ILE A 134 3.67 -18.23 19.63
CA ILE A 134 3.87 -19.44 20.44
C ILE A 134 2.53 -19.95 21.00
N GLU A 135 1.69 -19.05 21.52
CA GLU A 135 0.38 -19.45 22.07
C GLU A 135 -0.55 -20.01 20.98
N MET A 136 -0.50 -19.46 19.76
CA MET A 136 -1.29 -20.03 18.65
C MET A 136 -0.75 -21.38 18.21
N VAL A 137 0.56 -21.58 18.14
CA VAL A 137 1.17 -22.89 17.87
C VAL A 137 0.75 -23.93 18.90
N LYS A 138 0.73 -23.59 20.21
CA LYS A 138 0.21 -24.48 21.27
C LYS A 138 -1.23 -24.89 21.01
N ARG A 139 -2.11 -23.94 20.67
CA ARG A 139 -3.52 -24.24 20.36
C ARG A 139 -3.66 -25.22 19.20
N ILE A 140 -2.85 -25.08 18.14
CA ILE A 140 -2.84 -25.99 16.99
C ILE A 140 -2.34 -27.39 17.39
N LEU A 141 -1.29 -27.46 18.24
CA LEU A 141 -0.77 -28.72 18.80
C LEU A 141 -1.85 -29.41 19.66
N ASP A 142 -2.49 -28.67 20.58
CA ASP A 142 -3.52 -29.19 21.47
C ASP A 142 -4.75 -29.69 20.68
N ALA A 143 -5.09 -29.04 19.58
CA ALA A 143 -6.11 -29.48 18.64
C ALA A 143 -5.67 -30.71 17.81
N GLY A 144 -4.39 -31.07 17.86
CA GLY A 144 -3.83 -32.24 17.22
C GLY A 144 -3.55 -32.10 15.73
N TYR A 145 -3.46 -30.86 15.19
CA TYR A 145 -3.14 -30.58 13.77
C TYR A 145 -1.68 -30.16 13.57
N ALA A 146 -0.83 -30.37 14.57
CA ALA A 146 0.60 -30.15 14.46
C ALA A 146 1.38 -31.25 15.20
N TYR A 147 2.65 -31.38 14.88
CA TYR A 147 3.58 -32.32 15.51
C TYR A 147 4.97 -31.71 15.68
N GLU A 148 5.70 -32.21 16.68
CA GLU A 148 7.08 -31.86 16.92
C GLU A 148 8.02 -32.82 16.17
N SER A 149 9.03 -32.26 15.52
CA SER A 149 10.13 -33.02 14.93
C SER A 149 11.45 -32.23 15.07
N ASN A 150 12.45 -32.86 15.71
CA ASN A 150 13.77 -32.27 15.97
C ASN A 150 13.77 -30.88 16.64
N GLY A 151 12.75 -30.57 17.46
CA GLY A 151 12.58 -29.29 18.13
C GLY A 151 11.97 -28.19 17.26
N SER A 152 11.51 -28.54 16.05
CA SER A 152 10.64 -27.72 15.20
C SER A 152 9.21 -28.22 15.28
N ILE A 153 8.24 -27.35 15.04
CA ILE A 153 6.81 -27.70 15.00
C ILE A 153 6.30 -27.49 13.58
N TYR A 154 5.67 -28.52 13.06
CA TYR A 154 5.08 -28.53 11.72
C TYR A 154 3.57 -28.74 11.78
N PHE A 155 2.85 -28.10 10.86
CA PHE A 155 1.43 -28.30 10.64
C PHE A 155 1.21 -29.59 9.85
N ASP A 156 0.32 -30.46 10.35
CA ASP A 156 -0.06 -31.72 9.71
C ASP A 156 -1.18 -31.47 8.70
N VAL A 157 -0.80 -31.18 7.46
CA VAL A 157 -1.73 -30.84 6.39
C VAL A 157 -2.60 -32.02 6.00
N GLU A 158 -2.06 -33.26 6.03
CA GLU A 158 -2.82 -34.47 5.69
C GLU A 158 -3.96 -34.70 6.68
N LYS A 159 -3.65 -34.57 7.98
CA LYS A 159 -4.67 -34.70 9.04
C LYS A 159 -5.73 -33.63 8.97
N TYR A 160 -5.28 -32.37 8.80
CA TYR A 160 -6.19 -31.24 8.61
C TYR A 160 -7.13 -31.43 7.41
N ASN A 161 -6.59 -31.92 6.28
CA ASN A 161 -7.38 -32.13 5.06
C ASN A 161 -8.44 -33.25 5.20
N LYS A 162 -8.27 -34.20 6.13
CA LYS A 162 -9.29 -35.23 6.42
C LYS A 162 -10.53 -34.65 7.11
N ASP A 163 -10.34 -33.65 7.97
CA ASP A 163 -11.39 -33.02 8.75
C ASP A 163 -11.93 -31.74 8.10
N PHE A 164 -11.03 -30.99 7.43
CA PHE A 164 -11.31 -29.72 6.76
C PHE A 164 -10.66 -29.74 5.36
N HIS A 165 -11.15 -29.09 4.42
CA HIS A 165 -10.56 -29.07 3.08
C HIS A 165 -9.39 -28.07 2.99
N TYR A 166 -8.12 -28.55 2.85
CA TYR A 166 -6.95 -27.71 2.55
C TYR A 166 -6.91 -27.38 1.05
N GLY A 167 -6.69 -26.11 0.72
CA GLY A 167 -6.70 -25.65 -0.67
C GLY A 167 -8.03 -25.01 -1.10
N ARG A 168 -8.96 -24.78 -0.20
CA ARG A 168 -10.28 -24.21 -0.54
C ARG A 168 -10.22 -22.74 -1.00
N LEU A 169 -9.23 -21.96 -0.57
CA LEU A 169 -9.01 -20.59 -1.05
C LEU A 169 -8.37 -20.60 -2.44
N SER A 170 -7.30 -21.35 -2.59
CA SER A 170 -6.53 -21.43 -3.85
C SER A 170 -7.22 -22.29 -4.91
N GLY A 171 -8.09 -23.21 -4.50
CA GLY A 171 -8.73 -24.20 -5.35
C GLY A 171 -7.82 -25.35 -5.75
N ARG A 172 -6.70 -25.51 -5.06
CA ARG A 172 -5.78 -26.63 -5.26
C ARG A 172 -6.21 -27.81 -4.43
N ASN A 173 -5.99 -29.02 -4.93
CA ASN A 173 -6.10 -30.23 -4.15
C ASN A 173 -4.72 -30.72 -3.69
N LEU A 174 -4.66 -31.63 -2.72
CA LEU A 174 -3.37 -32.15 -2.21
C LEU A 174 -2.55 -32.83 -3.28
N ASP A 175 -3.16 -33.53 -4.23
CA ASP A 175 -2.45 -34.23 -5.31
C ASP A 175 -1.72 -33.23 -6.22
N ASP A 176 -2.36 -32.09 -6.52
CA ASP A 176 -1.74 -31.01 -7.28
C ASP A 176 -0.56 -30.38 -6.51
N ILE A 177 -0.66 -30.29 -5.19
CA ILE A 177 0.38 -29.73 -4.32
C ILE A 177 1.57 -30.68 -4.26
N VAL A 178 1.35 -31.99 -4.04
CA VAL A 178 2.38 -33.03 -4.02
C VAL A 178 3.18 -33.04 -5.33
N THR A 179 2.49 -32.97 -6.46
CA THR A 179 3.12 -33.03 -7.79
C THR A 179 4.03 -31.83 -8.07
N ASN A 180 3.75 -30.69 -7.44
CA ASN A 180 4.49 -29.43 -7.65
C ASN A 180 5.51 -29.13 -6.54
N THR A 181 5.57 -29.93 -5.47
CA THR A 181 6.55 -29.76 -4.39
C THR A 181 7.91 -30.31 -4.86
N ARG A 182 8.92 -29.45 -4.99
CA ARG A 182 10.29 -29.88 -5.23
C ARG A 182 10.82 -30.59 -3.98
N GLU A 183 11.60 -31.65 -4.18
CA GLU A 183 12.44 -32.21 -3.11
C GLU A 183 13.48 -31.14 -2.74
N LEU A 184 13.29 -30.46 -1.63
CA LEU A 184 14.23 -29.51 -1.05
C LEU A 184 14.95 -30.19 0.12
N ASP A 185 16.21 -29.80 0.35
CA ASP A 185 16.96 -30.20 1.56
C ASP A 185 16.20 -29.78 2.83
N GLY A 186 16.19 -30.62 3.87
CA GLY A 186 15.45 -30.37 5.13
C GLY A 186 14.08 -31.02 5.22
N GLN A 187 13.61 -31.72 4.20
CA GLN A 187 12.33 -32.46 4.23
C GLN A 187 12.36 -33.72 5.12
N SER A 188 13.55 -34.15 5.61
CA SER A 188 13.67 -35.31 6.50
C SER A 188 12.93 -35.19 7.84
N ASP A 189 12.61 -33.95 8.26
CA ASP A 189 11.94 -33.66 9.53
C ASP A 189 10.42 -33.64 9.40
N LYS A 190 9.89 -33.58 8.19
CA LYS A 190 8.46 -33.50 7.90
C LYS A 190 7.85 -34.90 7.65
N HIS A 191 6.61 -35.10 8.07
CA HIS A 191 5.85 -36.30 7.70
C HIS A 191 5.54 -36.31 6.21
N HIS A 192 5.16 -35.13 5.67
CA HIS A 192 4.90 -34.92 4.24
C HIS A 192 5.57 -33.65 3.73
N SER A 193 5.98 -33.65 2.47
CA SER A 193 6.67 -32.51 1.84
C SER A 193 5.84 -31.21 1.81
N PHE A 194 4.52 -31.32 1.90
CA PHE A 194 3.59 -30.21 1.91
C PHE A 194 3.22 -29.70 3.32
N ASP A 195 3.69 -30.35 4.39
CA ASP A 195 3.59 -29.82 5.73
C ASP A 195 4.43 -28.53 5.83
N PHE A 196 4.00 -27.59 6.63
CA PHE A 196 4.70 -26.30 6.75
C PHE A 196 5.05 -25.97 8.20
N ALA A 197 6.11 -25.20 8.38
CA ALA A 197 6.61 -24.89 9.71
C ALA A 197 5.69 -23.88 10.42
N LEU A 198 5.40 -24.16 11.69
CA LEU A 198 4.78 -23.24 12.64
C LEU A 198 5.82 -22.61 13.55
N TRP A 199 6.85 -23.38 13.94
CA TRP A 199 8.02 -22.97 14.71
C TRP A 199 9.24 -23.70 14.18
N LYS A 200 10.30 -22.98 13.83
CA LYS A 200 11.56 -23.57 13.38
C LYS A 200 12.60 -23.44 14.47
N LYS A 201 13.26 -24.57 14.79
CA LYS A 201 14.46 -24.58 15.61
C LYS A 201 15.56 -23.79 14.92
N ALA A 202 16.15 -22.84 15.64
CA ALA A 202 17.25 -22.03 15.12
C ALA A 202 18.55 -22.83 15.08
N ALA A 203 19.34 -22.63 14.02
CA ALA A 203 20.75 -23.04 14.03
C ALA A 203 21.56 -22.14 14.98
N PRO A 204 22.72 -22.60 15.49
CA PRO A 204 23.52 -21.82 16.45
C PRO A 204 23.91 -20.41 15.97
N GLU A 205 24.08 -20.24 14.66
CA GLU A 205 24.42 -18.99 13.99
C GLU A 205 23.24 -18.01 13.81
N HIS A 206 22.00 -18.47 14.01
CA HIS A 206 20.82 -17.60 13.90
C HIS A 206 20.80 -16.61 15.08
N ILE A 207 20.90 -15.31 14.76
CA ILE A 207 20.84 -14.23 15.76
C ILE A 207 19.40 -14.02 16.19
N MET A 208 18.44 -13.96 15.24
CA MET A 208 17.03 -13.74 15.51
C MET A 208 16.34 -15.04 15.90
N ARG A 209 16.43 -15.37 17.19
CA ARG A 209 15.80 -16.54 17.81
C ARG A 209 15.30 -16.22 19.21
N TRP A 210 14.27 -16.90 19.61
CA TRP A 210 13.63 -16.73 20.90
C TRP A 210 13.44 -18.08 21.58
N PRO A 211 13.46 -18.11 22.93
CA PRO A 211 13.16 -19.32 23.67
C PRO A 211 11.69 -19.70 23.49
N SER A 212 11.42 -20.97 23.29
CA SER A 212 10.08 -21.55 23.22
C SER A 212 10.01 -22.84 24.03
N PRO A 213 8.81 -23.42 24.26
CA PRO A 213 8.68 -24.72 24.92
C PRO A 213 9.37 -25.87 24.19
N TRP A 214 9.67 -25.72 22.91
CA TRP A 214 10.22 -26.80 22.05
C TRP A 214 11.73 -26.62 21.78
N SER A 215 12.14 -25.42 21.51
CA SER A 215 13.55 -25.06 21.25
C SER A 215 13.73 -23.55 21.17
N ASP A 216 14.98 -23.10 21.25
CA ASP A 216 15.32 -21.77 20.76
C ASP A 216 15.10 -21.74 19.24
N GLY A 217 14.30 -20.80 18.75
CA GLY A 217 13.86 -20.79 17.37
C GLY A 217 13.12 -19.51 16.97
N PHE A 218 12.41 -19.59 15.89
CA PHE A 218 11.64 -18.49 15.32
C PHE A 218 10.33 -19.01 14.69
N PRO A 219 9.29 -18.16 14.56
CA PRO A 219 8.02 -18.58 13.97
C PRO A 219 8.14 -18.83 12.47
N GLY A 220 7.32 -19.76 11.97
CA GLY A 220 7.11 -19.89 10.51
C GLY A 220 6.40 -18.67 9.95
N TRP A 221 6.74 -18.29 8.72
CA TRP A 221 6.25 -17.08 8.06
C TRP A 221 4.72 -16.91 8.08
N HIS A 222 3.95 -17.99 7.94
CA HIS A 222 2.48 -17.93 7.90
C HIS A 222 1.85 -17.71 9.28
N MET A 223 2.59 -18.00 10.37
CA MET A 223 2.09 -17.88 11.74
C MET A 223 1.91 -16.44 12.19
N GLU A 224 2.73 -15.52 11.67
CA GLU A 224 2.72 -14.13 12.09
C GLU A 224 1.38 -13.44 11.84
N CYS A 225 0.85 -13.55 10.61
CA CYS A 225 -0.41 -12.91 10.23
C CYS A 225 -1.59 -13.52 10.97
N SER A 226 -1.62 -14.85 11.17
CA SER A 226 -2.64 -15.53 11.94
C SER A 226 -2.68 -15.06 13.40
N ALA A 227 -1.51 -14.94 14.04
CA ALA A 227 -1.43 -14.52 15.43
C ALA A 227 -1.76 -13.02 15.60
N MET A 228 -1.18 -12.17 14.75
CA MET A 228 -1.35 -10.71 14.86
C MET A 228 -2.76 -10.27 14.48
N SER A 229 -3.38 -10.87 13.44
CA SER A 229 -4.77 -10.58 13.08
C SER A 229 -5.71 -10.96 14.22
N THR A 230 -5.54 -12.13 14.80
CA THR A 230 -6.34 -12.61 15.94
C THR A 230 -6.19 -11.67 17.14
N LYS A 231 -4.97 -11.21 17.45
CA LYS A 231 -4.71 -10.30 18.58
C LYS A 231 -5.45 -8.97 18.45
N TYR A 232 -5.42 -8.35 17.27
CA TYR A 232 -5.91 -6.98 17.09
C TYR A 232 -7.32 -6.89 16.56
N LEU A 233 -7.79 -7.89 15.83
CA LEU A 233 -9.12 -7.91 15.22
C LEU A 233 -10.06 -8.96 15.81
N GLY A 234 -9.54 -9.83 16.66
CA GLY A 234 -10.30 -10.95 17.23
C GLY A 234 -10.23 -12.21 16.38
N GLU A 235 -10.87 -13.27 16.86
CA GLU A 235 -10.82 -14.59 16.23
C GLU A 235 -11.49 -14.64 14.86
N GLN A 236 -12.37 -13.69 14.57
CA GLN A 236 -12.96 -13.50 13.25
C GLN A 236 -13.15 -12.01 12.99
N PHE A 237 -12.74 -11.56 11.80
CA PHE A 237 -12.83 -10.17 11.36
C PHE A 237 -13.38 -10.08 9.92
N ASP A 238 -13.58 -8.85 9.42
CA ASP A 238 -14.34 -8.66 8.19
C ASP A 238 -13.52 -8.97 6.94
N ILE A 239 -12.39 -8.30 6.74
CA ILE A 239 -11.64 -8.35 5.48
C ILE A 239 -10.19 -8.76 5.73
N HIS A 240 -9.74 -9.80 5.01
CA HIS A 240 -8.31 -10.12 4.87
C HIS A 240 -7.87 -9.84 3.42
N GLY A 241 -6.78 -9.08 3.27
CA GLY A 241 -6.30 -8.62 1.98
C GLY A 241 -4.82 -8.90 1.72
N GLY A 242 -4.48 -9.02 0.43
CA GLY A 242 -3.11 -9.17 -0.04
C GLY A 242 -2.99 -9.29 -1.56
N GLY A 243 -1.78 -9.53 -2.05
CA GLY A 243 -1.55 -9.87 -3.45
C GLY A 243 -2.01 -11.30 -3.78
N MET A 244 -2.32 -11.57 -5.06
CA MET A 244 -2.67 -12.92 -5.53
C MET A 244 -1.57 -13.95 -5.31
N ASP A 245 -0.32 -13.52 -5.22
CA ASP A 245 0.85 -14.35 -4.89
C ASP A 245 0.79 -14.89 -3.45
N LEU A 246 0.16 -14.18 -2.53
CA LEU A 246 -0.06 -14.63 -1.16
C LEU A 246 -1.22 -15.64 -1.02
N MET A 247 -2.10 -15.76 -2.01
CA MET A 247 -3.25 -16.67 -1.93
C MET A 247 -2.80 -18.11 -1.63
N PHE A 248 -1.69 -18.53 -2.22
CA PHE A 248 -1.05 -19.81 -1.93
C PHE A 248 0.49 -19.66 -1.97
N PRO A 249 1.23 -20.15 -0.93
CA PRO A 249 0.70 -20.90 0.23
C PRO A 249 0.20 -20.04 1.40
N HIS A 250 0.57 -18.75 1.50
CA HIS A 250 0.48 -17.95 2.71
C HIS A 250 -0.94 -17.88 3.31
N HIS A 251 -1.91 -17.34 2.58
CA HIS A 251 -3.29 -17.20 3.09
C HIS A 251 -4.01 -18.54 3.24
N GLU A 252 -3.68 -19.54 2.43
CA GLU A 252 -4.20 -20.90 2.61
C GLU A 252 -3.73 -21.50 3.95
N CYS A 253 -2.44 -21.29 4.29
CA CYS A 253 -1.88 -21.71 5.58
C CYS A 253 -2.52 -20.96 6.75
N GLU A 254 -2.80 -19.65 6.60
CA GLU A 254 -3.48 -18.87 7.65
C GLU A 254 -4.91 -19.37 7.90
N ILE A 255 -5.65 -19.73 6.85
CA ILE A 255 -6.97 -20.37 6.99
C ILE A 255 -6.85 -21.67 7.77
N ALA A 256 -5.88 -22.51 7.42
CA ALA A 256 -5.64 -23.78 8.10
C ALA A 256 -5.26 -23.58 9.57
N GLN A 257 -4.36 -22.65 9.87
CA GLN A 257 -3.92 -22.31 11.22
C GLN A 257 -5.10 -21.80 12.08
N SER A 258 -5.88 -20.86 11.55
CA SER A 258 -7.01 -20.27 12.26
C SER A 258 -8.12 -21.30 12.50
N THR A 259 -8.44 -22.12 11.50
CA THR A 259 -9.45 -23.18 11.63
C THR A 259 -9.00 -24.23 12.64
N ALA A 260 -7.73 -24.65 12.62
CA ALA A 260 -7.18 -25.60 13.57
C ALA A 260 -7.15 -25.06 15.01
N ALA A 261 -6.72 -23.80 15.19
CA ALA A 261 -6.58 -23.20 16.51
C ALA A 261 -7.90 -22.73 17.13
N LEU A 262 -8.87 -22.30 16.31
CA LEU A 262 -10.06 -21.56 16.75
C LEU A 262 -11.38 -22.20 16.32
N GLY A 263 -11.34 -23.24 15.47
CA GLY A 263 -12.52 -23.91 14.94
C GLY A 263 -13.33 -23.12 13.91
N LYS A 264 -12.77 -22.03 13.37
CA LYS A 264 -13.45 -21.16 12.40
C LYS A 264 -12.46 -20.38 11.52
N ASP A 265 -12.97 -19.87 10.40
CA ASP A 265 -12.20 -18.99 9.54
C ASP A 265 -11.92 -17.64 10.23
N SER A 266 -10.70 -17.12 10.04
CA SER A 266 -10.31 -15.82 10.60
C SER A 266 -10.99 -14.64 9.91
N ALA A 267 -11.21 -14.71 8.60
CA ALA A 267 -11.79 -13.60 7.84
C ALA A 267 -13.07 -14.01 7.10
N ARG A 268 -14.02 -13.07 7.04
CA ARG A 268 -15.29 -13.26 6.31
C ARG A 268 -15.12 -13.04 4.80
N TYR A 269 -14.31 -12.04 4.42
CA TYR A 269 -14.02 -11.69 3.02
C TYR A 269 -12.53 -11.74 2.76
N TRP A 270 -12.12 -12.54 1.77
CA TRP A 270 -10.76 -12.61 1.27
C TRP A 270 -10.65 -11.81 -0.03
N VAL A 271 -9.87 -10.74 -0.01
CA VAL A 271 -9.75 -9.80 -1.12
C VAL A 271 -8.31 -9.80 -1.65
N HIS A 272 -8.14 -10.12 -2.94
CA HIS A 272 -6.81 -10.19 -3.54
C HIS A 272 -6.71 -9.26 -4.74
N ASN A 273 -5.65 -8.42 -4.75
CA ASN A 273 -5.28 -7.70 -5.96
C ASN A 273 -4.41 -8.58 -6.87
N ASN A 274 -4.59 -8.42 -8.18
CA ASN A 274 -3.81 -9.15 -9.17
C ASN A 274 -2.39 -8.55 -9.30
N MET A 275 -1.51 -9.30 -9.98
CA MET A 275 -0.08 -8.97 -10.12
C MET A 275 0.15 -7.78 -11.05
N ILE A 276 1.37 -7.22 -10.95
CA ILE A 276 1.95 -6.31 -11.93
C ILE A 276 2.94 -7.10 -12.79
N THR A 277 2.87 -6.87 -14.09
CA THR A 277 3.86 -7.31 -15.08
C THR A 277 4.66 -6.11 -15.60
N ILE A 278 5.81 -6.35 -16.17
CA ILE A 278 6.67 -5.35 -16.80
C ILE A 278 6.82 -5.76 -18.27
N ASN A 279 6.22 -5.01 -19.19
CA ASN A 279 6.19 -5.34 -20.61
C ASN A 279 5.73 -6.79 -20.86
N GLY A 280 4.63 -7.18 -20.22
CA GLY A 280 4.02 -8.52 -20.30
C GLY A 280 4.76 -9.63 -19.53
N GLN A 281 5.87 -9.34 -18.85
CA GLN A 281 6.66 -10.32 -18.11
C GLN A 281 6.53 -10.15 -16.60
N LYS A 282 6.67 -11.23 -15.84
CA LYS A 282 6.76 -11.18 -14.38
C LYS A 282 7.95 -10.31 -13.98
N MET A 283 7.76 -9.44 -12.98
CA MET A 283 8.86 -8.69 -12.38
C MET A 283 9.80 -9.62 -11.60
N GLY A 284 11.11 -9.50 -11.82
CA GLY A 284 12.10 -10.33 -11.13
C GLY A 284 13.52 -9.78 -11.25
N LYS A 285 14.31 -9.91 -10.17
CA LYS A 285 15.72 -9.49 -10.15
C LYS A 285 16.56 -10.21 -11.21
N SER A 286 16.32 -11.51 -11.41
CA SER A 286 17.01 -12.32 -12.40
C SER A 286 16.70 -11.94 -13.86
N LEU A 287 15.58 -11.24 -14.09
CA LEU A 287 15.17 -10.78 -15.40
C LEU A 287 15.63 -9.33 -15.69
N GLY A 288 16.31 -8.68 -14.74
CA GLY A 288 16.77 -7.30 -14.88
C GLY A 288 15.65 -6.26 -14.97
N ASN A 289 14.40 -6.65 -14.69
CA ASN A 289 13.22 -5.78 -14.77
C ASN A 289 12.62 -5.46 -13.40
N PHE A 290 13.40 -5.63 -12.33
CA PHE A 290 13.00 -5.28 -10.97
C PHE A 290 13.22 -3.78 -10.74
N ILE A 291 12.16 -3.03 -10.48
CA ILE A 291 12.19 -1.57 -10.35
C ILE A 291 11.68 -1.18 -8.95
N THR A 292 12.51 -0.45 -8.18
CA THR A 292 12.10 0.13 -6.89
C THR A 292 11.25 1.38 -7.09
N LEU A 293 10.49 1.77 -6.07
CA LEU A 293 9.69 3.00 -6.12
C LEU A 293 10.60 4.24 -6.20
N GLU A 294 11.73 4.26 -5.48
CA GLU A 294 12.72 5.33 -5.60
C GLU A 294 13.24 5.48 -7.04
N GLN A 295 13.57 4.36 -7.70
CA GLN A 295 14.00 4.39 -9.09
C GLN A 295 12.91 4.94 -10.03
N LEU A 296 11.64 4.59 -9.78
CA LEU A 296 10.51 5.18 -10.53
C LEU A 296 10.42 6.69 -10.32
N PHE A 297 10.56 7.16 -9.07
CA PHE A 297 10.44 8.58 -8.74
C PHE A 297 11.61 9.41 -9.25
N THR A 298 12.80 8.82 -9.30
CA THR A 298 14.03 9.50 -9.77
C THR A 298 14.35 9.28 -11.26
N GLY A 299 13.71 8.29 -11.90
CA GLY A 299 14.02 7.87 -13.28
C GLY A 299 15.34 7.10 -13.41
N ASN A 300 15.97 6.72 -12.30
CA ASN A 300 17.30 6.09 -12.28
C ASN A 300 17.23 4.57 -12.45
N HIS A 301 16.74 4.10 -13.62
CA HIS A 301 16.75 2.69 -13.98
C HIS A 301 16.80 2.53 -15.49
N PRO A 302 17.57 1.57 -16.07
CA PRO A 302 17.75 1.43 -17.52
C PRO A 302 16.47 1.25 -18.35
N ILE A 303 15.40 0.71 -17.73
CA ILE A 303 14.10 0.49 -18.40
C ILE A 303 13.28 1.78 -18.46
N LEU A 304 13.56 2.75 -17.59
CA LEU A 304 12.77 3.98 -17.49
C LEU A 304 13.27 5.03 -18.49
N GLU A 305 12.34 5.65 -19.20
CA GLU A 305 12.63 6.77 -20.11
C GLU A 305 12.67 8.11 -19.38
N GLN A 306 12.03 8.20 -18.23
CA GLN A 306 11.95 9.41 -17.40
C GLN A 306 11.61 9.06 -15.94
N ALA A 307 11.70 10.06 -15.06
CA ALA A 307 11.13 10.02 -13.72
C ALA A 307 9.61 10.13 -13.78
N TYR A 308 8.91 9.45 -12.88
CA TYR A 308 7.46 9.51 -12.74
C TYR A 308 7.08 9.92 -11.33
N THR A 309 6.17 10.87 -11.19
CA THR A 309 5.75 11.32 -9.87
C THR A 309 4.99 10.23 -9.11
N PRO A 310 5.01 10.24 -7.77
CA PRO A 310 4.23 9.28 -6.96
C PRO A 310 2.74 9.26 -7.32
N MET A 311 2.14 10.41 -7.62
CA MET A 311 0.73 10.48 -8.03
C MET A 311 0.49 9.92 -9.42
N THR A 312 1.45 10.00 -10.33
CA THR A 312 1.39 9.30 -11.62
C THR A 312 1.33 7.78 -11.42
N ILE A 313 2.19 7.24 -10.53
CA ILE A 313 2.17 5.81 -10.20
C ILE A 313 0.85 5.40 -9.52
N ARG A 314 0.37 6.20 -8.57
CA ARG A 314 -0.93 5.96 -7.92
C ARG A 314 -2.07 5.96 -8.94
N PHE A 315 -2.12 6.96 -9.81
CA PHE A 315 -3.13 7.07 -10.84
C PHE A 315 -3.09 5.91 -11.83
N PHE A 316 -1.88 5.51 -12.27
CA PHE A 316 -1.68 4.34 -13.11
C PHE A 316 -2.26 3.07 -12.48
N VAL A 317 -2.00 2.83 -11.18
CA VAL A 317 -2.57 1.69 -10.46
C VAL A 317 -4.09 1.74 -10.43
N LEU A 318 -4.68 2.92 -10.21
CA LEU A 318 -6.13 3.12 -10.11
C LEU A 318 -6.88 3.03 -11.45
N GLN A 319 -6.17 3.17 -12.59
CA GLN A 319 -6.75 3.04 -13.92
C GLN A 319 -7.12 1.60 -14.30
N ALA A 320 -6.59 0.60 -13.58
CA ALA A 320 -6.97 -0.80 -13.76
C ALA A 320 -7.76 -1.31 -12.56
N HIS A 321 -8.79 -2.13 -12.81
CA HIS A 321 -9.48 -2.81 -11.73
C HIS A 321 -8.50 -3.65 -10.91
N TYR A 322 -8.59 -3.65 -9.57
CA TYR A 322 -7.61 -4.32 -8.71
C TYR A 322 -7.45 -5.81 -8.99
N ARG A 323 -8.52 -6.48 -9.47
CA ARG A 323 -8.48 -7.90 -9.87
C ARG A 323 -7.90 -8.17 -11.26
N SER A 324 -7.68 -7.15 -12.07
CA SER A 324 -7.06 -7.29 -13.38
C SER A 324 -5.54 -7.22 -13.27
N THR A 325 -4.81 -7.95 -14.11
CA THR A 325 -3.37 -7.75 -14.26
C THR A 325 -3.09 -6.32 -14.70
N LEU A 326 -2.08 -5.70 -14.13
CA LEU A 326 -1.62 -4.37 -14.50
C LEU A 326 -0.26 -4.50 -15.18
N ASP A 327 -0.19 -4.14 -16.45
CA ASP A 327 1.07 -4.18 -17.19
C ASP A 327 1.74 -2.81 -17.21
N PHE A 328 2.96 -2.77 -16.67
CA PHE A 328 3.79 -1.59 -16.68
C PHE A 328 4.52 -1.48 -18.03
N SER A 329 4.45 -0.29 -18.64
CA SER A 329 5.34 0.16 -19.70
C SER A 329 5.55 1.66 -19.61
N ASN A 330 6.61 2.21 -20.24
CA ASN A 330 6.80 3.67 -20.28
C ASN A 330 5.63 4.39 -20.94
N GLU A 331 5.09 3.85 -22.04
CA GLU A 331 3.93 4.40 -22.72
C GLU A 331 2.69 4.45 -21.81
N ALA A 332 2.46 3.39 -21.01
CA ALA A 332 1.33 3.34 -20.09
C ALA A 332 1.47 4.38 -18.96
N LEU A 333 2.68 4.55 -18.42
CA LEU A 333 2.93 5.58 -17.40
C LEU A 333 2.85 7.00 -17.97
N GLN A 334 3.39 7.25 -19.15
CA GLN A 334 3.27 8.56 -19.83
C GLN A 334 1.81 8.88 -20.15
N ALA A 335 1.01 7.87 -20.53
CA ALA A 335 -0.43 8.03 -20.71
C ALA A 335 -1.14 8.35 -19.38
N ALA A 336 -0.75 7.68 -18.29
CA ALA A 336 -1.28 7.95 -16.95
C ALA A 336 -0.93 9.37 -16.49
N GLU A 337 0.30 9.82 -16.69
CA GLU A 337 0.75 11.19 -16.37
C GLU A 337 -0.09 12.24 -17.11
N LYS A 338 -0.25 12.08 -18.43
CA LYS A 338 -1.09 12.98 -19.25
C LYS A 338 -2.56 12.96 -18.79
N GLY A 339 -3.06 11.79 -18.43
CA GLY A 339 -4.41 11.60 -17.88
C GLY A 339 -4.58 12.35 -16.56
N LEU A 340 -3.66 12.18 -15.61
CA LEU A 340 -3.67 12.87 -14.33
C LEU A 340 -3.60 14.40 -14.50
N ASP A 341 -2.69 14.88 -15.36
CA ASP A 341 -2.58 16.31 -15.69
C ASP A 341 -3.89 16.87 -16.25
N ARG A 342 -4.54 16.13 -17.16
CA ARG A 342 -5.83 16.54 -17.74
C ARG A 342 -6.92 16.59 -16.67
N LEU A 343 -6.97 15.63 -15.75
CA LEU A 343 -7.92 15.61 -14.64
C LEU A 343 -7.71 16.83 -13.74
N MET A 344 -6.47 17.11 -13.32
CA MET A 344 -6.15 18.23 -12.43
C MET A 344 -6.45 19.58 -13.09
N LYS A 345 -6.12 19.76 -14.38
CA LYS A 345 -6.50 20.96 -15.14
C LYS A 345 -8.01 21.15 -15.24
N GLY A 346 -8.78 20.06 -15.42
CA GLY A 346 -10.24 20.13 -15.37
C GLY A 346 -10.77 20.63 -14.03
N ILE A 347 -10.18 20.18 -12.91
CA ILE A 347 -10.53 20.63 -11.57
C ILE A 347 -10.17 22.11 -11.35
N GLU A 348 -8.99 22.55 -11.85
CA GLU A 348 -8.63 23.98 -11.82
C GLU A 348 -9.58 24.85 -12.65
N THR A 349 -10.05 24.31 -13.78
CA THR A 349 -11.06 24.98 -14.61
C THR A 349 -12.38 25.10 -13.87
N LEU A 350 -12.84 24.03 -13.22
CA LEU A 350 -14.06 24.03 -12.38
C LEU A 350 -14.01 25.11 -11.31
N ALA A 351 -12.87 25.29 -10.66
CA ALA A 351 -12.69 26.29 -9.61
C ALA A 351 -12.88 27.74 -10.13
N LYS A 352 -12.68 27.97 -11.42
CA LYS A 352 -12.75 29.31 -12.07
C LYS A 352 -14.10 29.57 -12.77
N LEU A 353 -14.97 28.56 -12.85
CA LEU A 353 -16.29 28.74 -13.49
C LEU A 353 -17.14 29.74 -12.71
N LYS A 354 -17.84 30.59 -13.46
CA LYS A 354 -18.81 31.54 -12.91
C LYS A 354 -20.20 30.95 -12.95
N PRO A 355 -21.03 31.18 -11.90
CA PRO A 355 -22.39 30.70 -11.91
C PRO A 355 -23.25 31.39 -12.96
N ALA A 356 -24.24 30.68 -13.45
CA ALA A 356 -25.30 31.14 -14.35
C ALA A 356 -26.66 30.94 -13.71
N ASP A 357 -27.72 31.50 -14.34
CA ASP A 357 -29.08 31.36 -13.83
C ASP A 357 -29.68 29.97 -13.95
N LYS A 358 -29.12 29.14 -14.86
CA LYS A 358 -29.61 27.80 -15.14
C LYS A 358 -28.49 26.84 -15.46
N SER A 359 -28.63 25.62 -14.98
CA SER A 359 -27.75 24.50 -15.37
C SER A 359 -28.25 23.81 -16.64
N THR A 360 -27.29 23.39 -17.47
CA THR A 360 -27.55 22.66 -18.72
C THR A 360 -27.19 21.18 -18.63
N ALA A 361 -26.51 20.76 -17.56
CA ALA A 361 -26.18 19.35 -17.27
C ALA A 361 -26.56 19.00 -15.83
N ASP A 362 -26.96 17.77 -15.58
CA ASP A 362 -27.34 17.24 -14.27
C ASP A 362 -26.10 16.77 -13.51
N VAL A 363 -25.64 17.53 -12.53
CA VAL A 363 -24.43 17.22 -11.73
C VAL A 363 -24.60 15.98 -10.86
N THR A 364 -25.84 15.57 -10.54
CA THR A 364 -26.09 14.37 -9.72
C THR A 364 -25.74 13.09 -10.46
N GLU A 365 -25.71 13.13 -11.81
CA GLU A 365 -25.30 11.99 -12.63
C GLU A 365 -23.84 11.57 -12.38
N LEU A 366 -22.92 12.51 -12.15
CA LEU A 366 -21.55 12.18 -11.79
C LEU A 366 -21.50 11.42 -10.47
N GLU A 367 -22.21 11.94 -9.45
CA GLU A 367 -22.24 11.27 -8.13
C GLU A 367 -22.83 9.88 -8.24
N ARG A 368 -23.95 9.72 -8.96
CA ARG A 368 -24.58 8.42 -9.18
C ARG A 368 -23.61 7.42 -9.82
N ARG A 369 -22.91 7.80 -10.89
CA ARG A 369 -21.97 6.93 -11.61
C ARG A 369 -20.76 6.57 -10.73
N CYS A 370 -20.18 7.53 -10.03
CA CYS A 370 -19.06 7.27 -9.14
C CYS A 370 -19.47 6.36 -7.97
N LYS A 371 -20.64 6.57 -7.42
CA LYS A 371 -21.22 5.78 -6.33
C LYS A 371 -21.47 4.33 -6.78
N GLU A 372 -22.14 4.13 -7.89
CA GLU A 372 -22.40 2.79 -8.45
C GLU A 372 -21.10 2.04 -8.76
N ALA A 373 -20.10 2.73 -9.31
CA ALA A 373 -18.80 2.14 -9.61
C ALA A 373 -18.04 1.70 -8.34
N MET A 374 -18.00 2.56 -7.32
CA MET A 374 -17.34 2.20 -6.05
C MET A 374 -18.10 1.10 -5.30
N ALA A 375 -19.42 1.10 -5.34
CA ALA A 375 -20.25 0.08 -4.71
C ALA A 375 -20.14 -1.30 -5.39
N ASP A 376 -19.74 -1.35 -6.65
CA ASP A 376 -19.50 -2.59 -7.41
C ASP A 376 -18.01 -2.97 -7.40
N ASP A 377 -17.56 -3.51 -6.28
CA ASP A 377 -16.22 -4.10 -6.13
C ASP A 377 -15.08 -3.06 -6.28
N ILE A 378 -15.28 -1.86 -5.72
CA ILE A 378 -14.33 -0.73 -5.73
C ILE A 378 -13.74 -0.44 -7.13
N ASN A 379 -14.60 -0.32 -8.12
CA ASN A 379 -14.26 -0.18 -9.53
C ASN A 379 -13.72 1.23 -9.85
N SER A 380 -12.48 1.51 -9.44
CA SER A 380 -11.82 2.80 -9.68
C SER A 380 -11.70 3.22 -11.14
N PRO A 381 -11.46 2.32 -12.14
CA PRO A 381 -11.43 2.74 -13.55
C PRO A 381 -12.75 3.31 -14.03
N MET A 382 -13.89 2.82 -13.54
CA MET A 382 -15.20 3.38 -13.89
C MET A 382 -15.44 4.76 -13.25
N VAL A 383 -14.93 4.97 -12.03
CA VAL A 383 -14.92 6.31 -11.41
C VAL A 383 -14.09 7.29 -12.24
N ILE A 384 -12.89 6.89 -12.63
CA ILE A 384 -11.98 7.71 -13.45
C ILE A 384 -12.63 8.02 -14.82
N SER A 385 -13.30 7.06 -15.43
CA SER A 385 -14.06 7.28 -16.69
C SER A 385 -15.16 8.33 -16.52
N ALA A 386 -15.95 8.23 -15.44
CA ALA A 386 -16.99 9.22 -15.14
C ALA A 386 -16.41 10.62 -14.93
N LEU A 387 -15.29 10.72 -14.20
CA LEU A 387 -14.58 11.99 -13.99
C LEU A 387 -14.09 12.61 -15.30
N PHE A 388 -13.57 11.83 -16.24
CA PHE A 388 -13.13 12.35 -17.55
C PHE A 388 -14.28 12.83 -18.42
N ASP A 389 -15.43 12.18 -18.38
CA ASP A 389 -16.62 12.68 -19.07
C ASP A 389 -17.02 14.05 -18.52
N TRP A 390 -16.94 14.22 -17.20
CA TRP A 390 -17.25 15.50 -16.55
C TRP A 390 -16.17 16.57 -16.75
N VAL A 391 -14.89 16.22 -16.84
CA VAL A 391 -13.85 17.16 -17.29
C VAL A 391 -14.18 17.75 -18.67
N ARG A 392 -14.72 16.95 -19.58
CA ARG A 392 -15.17 17.46 -20.88
C ARG A 392 -16.32 18.46 -20.74
N ILE A 393 -17.31 18.16 -19.90
CA ILE A 393 -18.47 19.06 -19.65
C ILE A 393 -17.99 20.36 -18.97
N ILE A 394 -17.07 20.28 -18.02
CA ILE A 394 -16.45 21.43 -17.36
C ILE A 394 -15.74 22.33 -18.38
N ASN A 395 -14.97 21.76 -19.30
CA ASN A 395 -14.29 22.52 -20.35
C ASN A 395 -15.30 23.18 -21.30
N GLN A 396 -16.39 22.50 -21.67
CA GLN A 396 -17.48 23.07 -22.46
C GLN A 396 -18.15 24.26 -21.73
N ALA A 397 -18.25 24.18 -20.40
CA ALA A 397 -18.78 25.30 -19.60
C ALA A 397 -17.82 26.50 -19.61
N ALA A 398 -16.52 26.26 -19.54
CA ALA A 398 -15.53 27.33 -19.64
C ALA A 398 -15.54 28.02 -21.03
N GLU A 399 -15.95 27.28 -22.07
CA GLU A 399 -16.12 27.79 -23.43
C GLU A 399 -17.52 28.41 -23.68
N GLY A 400 -18.39 28.43 -22.66
CA GLY A 400 -19.76 29.00 -22.76
C GLY A 400 -20.77 28.09 -23.45
N GLN A 401 -20.45 26.81 -23.73
CA GLN A 401 -21.34 25.82 -24.36
C GLN A 401 -22.25 25.12 -23.33
N GLN A 402 -21.86 25.14 -22.06
CA GLN A 402 -22.61 24.62 -20.92
C GLN A 402 -22.66 25.69 -19.81
N SER A 403 -23.56 25.53 -18.88
CA SER A 403 -23.71 26.44 -17.75
C SER A 403 -24.14 25.70 -16.50
N PHE A 404 -23.83 26.26 -15.32
CA PHE A 404 -24.20 25.72 -14.02
C PHE A 404 -24.68 26.83 -13.09
N THR A 405 -25.67 26.53 -12.26
CA THR A 405 -26.02 27.40 -11.13
C THR A 405 -24.92 27.41 -10.06
N ALA A 406 -24.98 28.36 -9.14
CA ALA A 406 -24.04 28.39 -7.99
C ALA A 406 -24.15 27.12 -7.15
N GLU A 407 -25.36 26.62 -6.90
CA GLU A 407 -25.62 25.40 -6.15
C GLU A 407 -25.03 24.15 -6.82
N ASP A 408 -25.20 24.04 -8.15
CA ASP A 408 -24.64 22.90 -8.91
C ASP A 408 -23.11 22.97 -9.00
N LEU A 409 -22.51 24.16 -9.08
CA LEU A 409 -21.05 24.30 -9.02
C LEU A 409 -20.50 23.85 -7.65
N ASP A 410 -21.16 24.21 -6.58
CA ASP A 410 -20.73 23.80 -5.24
C ASP A 410 -20.94 22.29 -5.02
N THR A 411 -22.04 21.74 -5.52
CA THR A 411 -22.29 20.29 -5.53
C THR A 411 -21.22 19.56 -6.35
N LEU A 412 -20.88 20.02 -7.55
CA LEU A 412 -19.87 19.42 -8.40
C LEU A 412 -18.47 19.46 -7.77
N LYS A 413 -18.11 20.59 -7.12
CA LYS A 413 -16.84 20.68 -6.36
C LYS A 413 -16.80 19.68 -5.20
N ALA A 414 -17.91 19.52 -4.47
CA ALA A 414 -18.01 18.57 -3.36
C ALA A 414 -17.85 17.11 -3.86
N ILE A 415 -18.49 16.75 -4.98
CA ILE A 415 -18.37 15.43 -5.60
C ILE A 415 -16.90 15.19 -6.02
N VAL A 416 -16.29 16.15 -6.71
CA VAL A 416 -14.89 16.05 -7.14
C VAL A 416 -13.94 15.90 -5.95
N ASN A 417 -14.12 16.70 -4.89
CA ASN A 417 -13.30 16.59 -3.67
C ASN A 417 -13.42 15.19 -3.06
N ARG A 418 -14.65 14.69 -2.90
CA ARG A 418 -14.91 13.37 -2.33
C ARG A 418 -14.27 12.25 -3.12
N TYR A 419 -14.47 12.21 -4.44
CA TYR A 419 -14.00 11.07 -5.24
C TYR A 419 -12.53 11.20 -5.62
N VAL A 420 -12.04 12.38 -6.01
CA VAL A 420 -10.66 12.54 -6.48
C VAL A 420 -9.68 12.59 -5.30
N PHE A 421 -9.93 13.44 -4.31
CA PHE A 421 -8.96 13.66 -3.24
C PHE A 421 -9.17 12.73 -2.06
N ASP A 422 -10.42 12.52 -1.61
CA ASP A 422 -10.66 11.70 -0.42
C ASP A 422 -10.63 10.20 -0.73
N ILE A 423 -11.34 9.72 -1.75
CA ILE A 423 -11.49 8.29 -2.08
C ILE A 423 -10.33 7.79 -2.94
N LEU A 424 -10.10 8.38 -4.14
CA LEU A 424 -8.96 8.00 -4.98
C LEU A 424 -7.62 8.42 -4.39
N GLY A 425 -7.60 9.37 -3.44
CA GLY A 425 -6.40 9.84 -2.74
C GLY A 425 -5.39 10.53 -3.64
N LEU A 426 -5.83 11.10 -4.76
CA LEU A 426 -4.99 11.85 -5.68
C LEU A 426 -4.66 13.23 -5.10
N ARG A 427 -3.55 13.82 -5.53
CA ARG A 427 -3.11 15.18 -5.15
C ARG A 427 -2.61 15.90 -6.39
N ASN A 428 -2.77 17.22 -6.41
CA ASN A 428 -2.11 18.06 -7.43
C ASN A 428 -0.70 18.42 -6.97
N GLU A 429 0.30 17.63 -7.35
CA GLU A 429 1.71 17.83 -6.95
C GLU A 429 2.26 19.13 -7.52
N LYS A 430 1.86 19.54 -8.73
CA LYS A 430 2.29 20.79 -9.35
C LYS A 430 1.80 22.03 -8.60
N ALA A 431 0.61 21.95 -8.01
CA ALA A 431 0.08 23.03 -7.19
C ALA A 431 0.76 23.08 -5.81
N ALA A 432 1.13 21.92 -5.24
CA ALA A 432 1.88 21.87 -3.99
C ALA A 432 3.28 22.46 -4.14
N ASP A 433 3.98 22.17 -5.23
CA ASP A 433 5.28 22.78 -5.56
C ASP A 433 5.16 24.28 -5.82
N ALA A 434 4.11 24.73 -6.49
CA ALA A 434 3.83 26.15 -6.71
C ALA A 434 3.49 26.86 -5.39
N GLY A 435 2.69 26.23 -4.51
CA GLY A 435 2.32 26.78 -3.19
C GLY A 435 3.53 26.90 -2.26
N GLY A 436 4.47 25.95 -2.29
CA GLY A 436 5.72 26.05 -1.54
C GLY A 436 6.62 27.18 -2.05
N LYS A 437 6.73 27.36 -3.35
CA LYS A 437 7.46 28.49 -3.98
C LYS A 437 6.76 29.84 -3.74
N ASP A 438 5.44 29.85 -3.73
CA ASP A 438 4.66 31.07 -3.50
C ASP A 438 4.71 31.55 -2.05
N MET A 439 4.91 30.70 -1.06
CA MET A 439 5.18 31.09 0.34
C MET A 439 6.63 31.56 0.56
N VAL A 440 7.58 30.98 -0.17
CA VAL A 440 9.01 31.38 -0.07
C VAL A 440 9.20 32.79 -0.62
N SER A 441 8.61 33.15 -1.76
CA SER A 441 8.75 34.48 -2.37
C SER A 441 8.33 35.62 -1.42
N PRO A 442 7.12 35.64 -0.82
CA PRO A 442 6.73 36.70 0.13
C PRO A 442 7.62 36.76 1.37
N LEU A 443 8.14 35.60 1.86
CA LEU A 443 9.03 35.58 3.02
C LEU A 443 10.41 36.16 2.68
N VAL A 444 10.96 35.79 1.51
CA VAL A 444 12.24 36.34 1.03
C VAL A 444 12.09 37.84 0.75
N ASP A 445 11.01 38.28 0.10
CA ASP A 445 10.74 39.69 -0.16
C ASP A 445 10.60 40.49 1.15
N MET A 446 9.92 39.90 2.17
CA MET A 446 9.84 40.52 3.50
C MET A 446 11.23 40.69 4.14
N LEU A 447 12.08 39.68 4.11
CA LEU A 447 13.44 39.74 4.63
C LEU A 447 14.31 40.73 3.86
N LEU A 448 14.15 40.80 2.54
CA LEU A 448 14.88 41.74 1.72
C LEU A 448 14.40 43.18 1.91
N ASN A 449 13.11 43.42 2.16
CA ASN A 449 12.60 44.72 2.57
C ASN A 449 13.17 45.15 3.94
N MET A 450 13.22 44.25 4.93
CA MET A 450 13.87 44.51 6.22
C MET A 450 15.37 44.85 6.04
N ARG A 451 16.05 44.17 5.10
CA ARG A 451 17.43 44.49 4.74
C ARG A 451 17.57 45.87 4.15
N MET A 452 16.66 46.30 3.27
CA MET A 452 16.64 47.66 2.70
C MET A 452 16.40 48.70 3.77
N GLU A 453 15.49 48.48 4.71
CA GLU A 453 15.25 49.35 5.85
C GLU A 453 16.51 49.50 6.73
N ALA A 454 17.20 48.40 7.03
CA ALA A 454 18.47 48.39 7.77
C ALA A 454 19.53 49.22 7.03
N LYS A 455 19.66 49.07 5.70
CA LYS A 455 20.55 49.94 4.87
C LYS A 455 20.18 51.41 4.97
N ALA A 456 18.91 51.77 4.88
CA ALA A 456 18.44 53.14 4.97
C ALA A 456 18.77 53.76 6.36
N ASN A 457 18.70 52.98 7.39
CA ASN A 457 19.05 53.35 8.77
C ASN A 457 20.55 53.23 9.08
N LYS A 458 21.40 52.92 8.08
CA LYS A 458 22.85 52.69 8.22
C LYS A 458 23.25 51.57 9.18
N ASP A 459 22.31 50.63 9.43
CA ASP A 459 22.59 49.40 10.16
C ASP A 459 23.12 48.32 9.21
N TRP A 460 24.40 48.44 8.91
CA TRP A 460 25.11 47.57 7.98
C TRP A 460 25.22 46.14 8.54
N ALA A 461 25.31 45.99 9.86
CA ALA A 461 25.45 44.68 10.50
C ALA A 461 24.20 43.81 10.28
N THR A 462 23.02 44.38 10.48
CA THR A 462 21.74 43.66 10.23
C THR A 462 21.55 43.39 8.73
N SER A 463 21.89 44.37 7.86
CA SER A 463 21.79 44.21 6.41
C SER A 463 22.68 43.05 5.90
N ASP A 464 23.93 42.96 6.34
CA ASP A 464 24.86 41.91 5.91
C ASP A 464 24.43 40.56 6.49
N LYS A 465 24.00 40.50 7.75
CA LYS A 465 23.51 39.27 8.37
C LYS A 465 22.32 38.65 7.62
N ILE A 466 21.35 39.46 7.16
CA ILE A 466 20.23 38.98 6.36
C ILE A 466 20.72 38.41 5.01
N ARG A 467 21.60 39.09 4.31
CA ARG A 467 22.17 38.62 3.05
C ARG A 467 22.91 37.30 3.22
N ASP A 468 23.78 37.22 4.24
CA ASP A 468 24.63 36.05 4.46
C ASP A 468 23.80 34.83 4.88
N ASN A 469 22.75 35.03 5.67
CA ASN A 469 21.80 33.96 6.02
C ASN A 469 21.00 33.47 4.80
N LEU A 470 20.55 34.35 3.91
CA LEU A 470 19.86 33.96 2.68
C LEU A 470 20.80 33.20 1.76
N THR A 471 22.08 33.65 1.63
CA THR A 471 23.10 32.96 0.84
C THR A 471 23.41 31.55 1.43
N ALA A 472 23.45 31.42 2.75
CA ALA A 472 23.72 30.14 3.42
C ALA A 472 22.63 29.07 3.16
N ILE A 473 21.42 29.46 2.81
CA ILE A 473 20.30 28.56 2.44
C ILE A 473 20.06 28.49 0.92
N GLY A 474 21.04 28.94 0.10
CA GLY A 474 20.98 28.84 -1.37
C GLY A 474 20.15 29.93 -2.05
N ILE A 475 19.91 31.08 -1.39
CA ILE A 475 19.22 32.21 -2.01
C ILE A 475 20.24 33.33 -2.33
N ARG A 476 20.47 33.53 -3.61
CA ARG A 476 21.39 34.57 -4.07
C ARG A 476 20.64 35.89 -4.31
N VAL A 477 21.10 36.95 -3.65
CA VAL A 477 20.53 38.32 -3.73
C VAL A 477 21.35 39.20 -4.61
N LYS A 478 20.72 39.93 -5.56
CA LYS A 478 21.31 40.94 -6.44
C LYS A 478 20.73 42.33 -6.11
N ASP A 479 21.56 43.22 -5.59
CA ASP A 479 21.15 44.61 -5.33
C ASP A 479 20.96 45.40 -6.63
N ARG A 480 19.88 46.16 -6.74
CA ARG A 480 19.61 47.13 -7.80
C ARG A 480 19.56 48.55 -7.24
N LYS A 481 19.58 49.56 -8.14
CA LYS A 481 19.47 50.98 -7.72
C LYS A 481 18.19 51.29 -6.96
N ASP A 482 17.09 50.63 -7.34
CA ASP A 482 15.73 50.89 -6.83
C ASP A 482 15.09 49.65 -6.17
N GLY A 483 15.91 48.67 -5.71
CA GLY A 483 15.38 47.46 -5.09
C GLY A 483 16.37 46.28 -5.08
N PHE A 484 15.85 45.08 -5.19
CA PHE A 484 16.62 43.82 -5.20
C PHE A 484 15.98 42.81 -6.15
N ASP A 485 16.79 41.92 -6.68
CA ASP A 485 16.37 40.65 -7.27
C ASP A 485 16.95 39.51 -6.45
N TRP A 486 16.35 38.33 -6.55
CA TRP A 486 16.91 37.13 -5.95
C TRP A 486 16.60 35.90 -6.80
N GLU A 487 17.41 34.87 -6.64
CA GLU A 487 17.25 33.56 -7.28
C GLU A 487 17.64 32.45 -6.30
N ILE A 488 17.01 31.27 -6.43
CA ILE A 488 17.37 30.06 -5.69
C ILE A 488 18.40 29.31 -6.51
N GLU A 489 19.56 28.97 -5.91
CA GLU A 489 20.62 28.14 -6.53
C GLU A 489 20.29 26.67 -6.52
#